data_94c292b06a29b6f3da1f744479c741d7
#
_entry.id   94c292b06a29b6f3da1f744479c741d7
#
_cell.length_a   1.000
_cell.length_b   1.000
_cell.length_c   1.000
_cell.angle_alpha   90.00
_cell.angle_beta   90.00
_cell.angle_gamma   90.00
#
_symmetry.space_group_name_H-M   'P 1'
#
loop_
_entity.id
_entity.type
_entity.pdbx_description
1 polymer ?
#
loop_
_entity_poly.entity_id
_entity_poly.type
_entity_poly.pdbx_seq_one_letter_code
_entity_poly.pdbx_strand_id
1 'polypeptide(L)'
;MSFVAPTLGPLPGIRPFSVLRTDLGPWRDRRAAWNDLGLASRTGREHATTYASRGKFAEKYLTSINGGLSTFDPVLAEVLYEWYCPERGSVLDPFAGGSVRGLVAGNGGYRYTGIDLSPSQVDANEDQAADWAARDLLAAKPRWILGDAADVLPDFATGAYDYVMTCPPYHNLEKYSDHPADLSAMRWKEFTEAYREIIADSVRCLAEDSFATWVVGEVRNSAGIIRGLIPLTIAAHEAAGARLYNDAILMNTLGTTPMRLGNQWRASRKMGRHHQYVLTFVKGDPKCATARLAEVAP
;
A
#
# COMPACT_ATOMS: atom_id res chain seq x y z
N MET A 1 -1.33 -5.33 -25.91
CA MET A 1 -2.70 -5.63 -25.40
C MET A 1 -2.77 -5.02 -24.01
N SER A 2 -3.67 -4.06 -23.80
CA SER A 2 -3.85 -3.48 -22.48
C SER A 2 -4.27 -4.60 -21.50
N PHE A 3 -3.69 -4.58 -20.31
CA PHE A 3 -4.10 -5.45 -19.22
C PHE A 3 -5.61 -5.24 -18.96
N VAL A 4 -6.36 -6.30 -19.01
CA VAL A 4 -7.80 -6.31 -18.70
C VAL A 4 -7.95 -7.20 -17.48
N ALA A 5 -8.42 -6.66 -16.37
CA ALA A 5 -8.88 -7.50 -15.27
C ALA A 5 -9.94 -8.45 -15.83
N PRO A 6 -9.79 -9.77 -15.75
CA PRO A 6 -10.67 -10.72 -16.44
C PRO A 6 -12.15 -10.51 -16.14
N THR A 7 -12.45 -9.93 -14.97
CA THR A 7 -13.81 -9.76 -14.47
C THR A 7 -14.39 -8.36 -14.70
N LEU A 8 -13.55 -7.31 -14.70
CA LEU A 8 -14.02 -5.92 -14.70
C LEU A 8 -13.79 -5.17 -16.03
N GLY A 9 -13.16 -5.79 -17.02
CA GLY A 9 -12.80 -5.14 -18.27
C GLY A 9 -11.69 -4.08 -18.10
N PRO A 10 -11.39 -3.30 -19.15
CA PRO A 10 -10.30 -2.32 -19.15
C PRO A 10 -10.51 -1.26 -18.07
N LEU A 11 -9.41 -0.71 -17.55
CA LEU A 11 -9.44 0.43 -16.63
C LEU A 11 -10.20 1.60 -17.27
N PRO A 12 -11.13 2.22 -16.53
CA PRO A 12 -11.73 3.47 -16.97
C PRO A 12 -10.65 4.53 -17.06
N GLY A 13 -10.57 5.33 -18.11
CA GLY A 13 -9.55 6.33 -18.42
C GLY A 13 -9.02 7.18 -17.24
N ILE A 14 -8.36 6.51 -16.30
CA ILE A 14 -7.63 7.13 -15.19
C ILE A 14 -6.28 7.50 -15.76
N ARG A 15 -6.05 8.81 -15.88
CA ARG A 15 -4.83 9.32 -16.50
C ARG A 15 -3.68 9.46 -15.50
N PRO A 16 -2.42 9.32 -15.94
CA PRO A 16 -1.24 9.41 -15.06
C PRO A 16 -0.88 10.86 -14.73
N PHE A 17 -1.78 11.56 -14.04
CA PHE A 17 -1.51 12.87 -13.48
C PHE A 17 -0.86 12.74 -12.08
N SER A 18 -0.07 13.73 -11.70
CA SER A 18 0.57 13.79 -10.37
C SER A 18 -0.42 14.01 -9.21
N VAL A 19 -1.71 14.14 -9.48
CA VAL A 19 -2.78 14.16 -8.48
C VAL A 19 -3.83 13.13 -8.85
N LEU A 20 -3.94 12.07 -8.04
CA LEU A 20 -4.91 11.00 -8.21
C LEU A 20 -6.16 11.31 -7.38
N ARG A 21 -7.27 11.53 -8.08
CA ARG A 21 -8.55 11.95 -7.51
C ARG A 21 -9.46 10.74 -7.26
N THR A 22 -9.43 10.21 -6.03
CA THR A 22 -10.24 9.04 -5.65
C THR A 22 -11.73 9.34 -5.48
N ASP A 23 -12.11 10.61 -5.52
CA ASP A 23 -13.48 11.11 -5.39
C ASP A 23 -14.21 11.29 -6.73
N LEU A 24 -13.53 11.18 -7.87
CA LEU A 24 -14.13 11.32 -9.21
C LEU A 24 -14.91 10.07 -9.62
N GLY A 25 -15.89 10.26 -10.52
CA GLY A 25 -16.81 9.23 -11.00
C GLY A 25 -16.12 7.92 -11.43
N PRO A 26 -15.21 7.94 -12.44
CA PRO A 26 -14.57 6.71 -12.91
C PRO A 26 -13.86 5.91 -11.81
N TRP A 27 -13.19 6.61 -10.88
CA TRP A 27 -12.52 5.97 -9.73
C TRP A 27 -13.52 5.35 -8.76
N ARG A 28 -14.59 6.08 -8.42
CA ARG A 28 -15.62 5.58 -7.51
C ARG A 28 -16.37 4.38 -8.09
N ASP A 29 -16.71 4.46 -9.37
CA ASP A 29 -17.44 3.40 -10.07
C ASP A 29 -16.61 2.13 -10.15
N ARG A 30 -15.30 2.26 -10.45
CA ARG A 30 -14.37 1.12 -10.45
C ARG A 30 -14.18 0.53 -9.05
N ARG A 31 -14.09 1.38 -8.03
CA ARG A 31 -14.01 0.90 -6.63
C ARG A 31 -15.28 0.15 -6.22
N ALA A 32 -16.46 0.62 -6.61
CA ALA A 32 -17.72 -0.08 -6.35
C ALA A 32 -17.69 -1.47 -7.02
N ALA A 33 -17.29 -1.55 -8.28
CA ALA A 33 -17.17 -2.81 -8.99
C ALA A 33 -16.20 -3.80 -8.30
N TRP A 34 -15.04 -3.34 -7.80
CA TRP A 34 -14.14 -4.16 -6.99
C TRP A 34 -14.79 -4.65 -5.68
N ASN A 35 -15.52 -3.79 -4.99
CA ASN A 35 -16.22 -4.16 -3.76
C ASN A 35 -17.33 -5.19 -4.02
N ASP A 36 -18.03 -5.09 -5.14
CA ASP A 36 -19.09 -6.03 -5.55
C ASP A 36 -18.54 -7.45 -5.83
N LEU A 37 -17.23 -7.57 -6.12
CA LEU A 37 -16.55 -8.89 -6.18
C LEU A 37 -16.32 -9.51 -4.79
N GLY A 38 -16.59 -8.79 -3.70
CA GLY A 38 -16.48 -9.30 -2.34
C GLY A 38 -15.12 -9.08 -1.69
N LEU A 39 -14.44 -7.96 -2.00
CA LEU A 39 -13.22 -7.58 -1.26
C LEU A 39 -13.54 -7.33 0.22
N ALA A 40 -13.08 -8.21 1.10
CA ALA A 40 -13.29 -8.12 2.55
C ALA A 40 -12.00 -7.69 3.28
N SER A 41 -11.44 -6.57 2.89
CA SER A 41 -10.12 -6.05 3.30
C SER A 41 -9.94 -5.75 4.80
N ARG A 42 -10.99 -5.89 5.61
CA ARG A 42 -10.97 -5.66 7.07
C ARG A 42 -10.82 -6.94 7.89
N THR A 43 -11.09 -8.09 7.30
CA THR A 43 -10.98 -9.37 7.96
C THR A 43 -9.54 -9.61 8.39
N GLY A 44 -9.32 -10.15 9.59
CA GLY A 44 -8.00 -10.38 10.17
C GLY A 44 -7.40 -9.17 10.92
N ARG A 45 -8.10 -8.03 11.00
CA ARG A 45 -7.63 -6.79 11.65
C ARG A 45 -8.43 -6.38 12.88
N GLU A 46 -9.13 -7.31 13.51
CA GLU A 46 -10.04 -7.02 14.63
C GLU A 46 -9.32 -6.39 15.84
N HIS A 47 -8.02 -6.64 15.99
CA HIS A 47 -7.19 -6.14 17.10
C HIS A 47 -6.44 -4.85 16.80
N ALA A 48 -6.41 -4.40 15.54
CA ALA A 48 -5.69 -3.19 15.18
C ALA A 48 -6.45 -1.93 15.64
N THR A 49 -5.73 -0.98 16.26
CA THR A 49 -6.29 0.26 16.78
C THR A 49 -5.66 1.48 16.14
N THR A 50 -6.47 2.49 15.82
CA THR A 50 -5.95 3.77 15.33
C THR A 50 -5.68 4.73 16.51
N TYR A 51 -4.78 5.69 16.32
CA TYR A 51 -4.55 6.77 17.29
C TYR A 51 -5.85 7.54 17.60
N ALA A 52 -6.75 7.67 16.66
CA ALA A 52 -8.04 8.31 16.83
C ALA A 52 -9.01 7.50 17.71
N SER A 53 -8.87 6.18 17.80
CA SER A 53 -9.73 5.30 18.60
C SER A 53 -9.32 5.21 20.08
N ARG A 54 -8.19 5.81 20.47
CA ARG A 54 -7.64 5.76 21.86
C ARG A 54 -8.24 6.76 22.82
N GLY A 55 -9.22 7.58 22.44
CA GLY A 55 -9.85 8.58 23.31
C GLY A 55 -11.29 8.24 23.67
N LYS A 56 -11.75 8.59 24.90
CA LYS A 56 -13.13 8.39 25.37
C LYS A 56 -14.23 8.92 24.40
N PHE A 57 -13.88 9.87 23.53
CA PHE A 57 -14.78 10.40 22.51
C PHE A 57 -14.91 9.44 21.32
N ALA A 58 -13.85 8.70 21.02
CA ALA A 58 -13.83 7.73 19.92
C ALA A 58 -14.68 6.50 20.21
N GLU A 59 -14.66 6.02 21.44
CA GLU A 59 -15.41 4.86 21.91
C GLU A 59 -16.95 5.06 21.76
N LYS A 60 -17.42 6.29 21.91
CA LYS A 60 -18.85 6.62 21.85
C LYS A 60 -19.38 6.92 20.43
N TYR A 61 -18.53 7.40 19.50
CA TYR A 61 -18.97 7.94 18.22
C TYR A 61 -18.29 7.30 16.97
N LEU A 62 -17.18 6.58 17.13
CA LEU A 62 -16.45 5.99 16.01
C LEU A 62 -16.69 4.49 15.85
N THR A 63 -17.22 3.80 16.86
CA THR A 63 -17.61 2.39 16.76
C THR A 63 -18.80 2.16 15.82
N SER A 64 -19.61 3.18 15.54
CA SER A 64 -20.74 3.08 14.61
C SER A 64 -20.43 3.54 13.17
N ILE A 65 -19.31 4.22 12.97
CA ILE A 65 -18.89 4.72 11.65
C ILE A 65 -17.50 4.19 11.33
N ASN A 66 -17.42 2.99 10.79
CA ASN A 66 -16.21 2.38 10.22
C ASN A 66 -14.99 2.35 11.17
N GLY A 67 -14.70 1.26 11.82
CA GLY A 67 -13.60 0.99 12.78
C GLY A 67 -12.19 1.57 12.50
N GLY A 68 -12.09 2.71 11.86
CA GLY A 68 -10.91 3.60 11.78
C GLY A 68 -9.70 3.06 11.01
N LEU A 69 -9.67 1.78 10.65
CA LEU A 69 -8.56 1.18 9.93
C LEU A 69 -8.59 1.54 8.45
N SER A 70 -7.47 2.00 7.95
CA SER A 70 -7.30 2.28 6.53
C SER A 70 -7.23 0.98 5.74
N THR A 71 -8.07 0.85 4.72
CA THR A 71 -7.99 -0.23 3.74
C THR A 71 -7.35 0.32 2.47
N PHE A 72 -6.49 -0.48 1.84
CA PHE A 72 -5.87 -0.07 0.58
C PHE A 72 -6.95 0.06 -0.50
N ASP A 73 -6.82 1.06 -1.37
CA ASP A 73 -7.77 1.27 -2.47
C ASP A 73 -7.50 0.28 -3.61
N PRO A 74 -8.46 -0.58 -3.99
CA PRO A 74 -8.26 -1.56 -5.05
C PRO A 74 -7.99 -0.92 -6.41
N VAL A 75 -8.57 0.24 -6.68
CA VAL A 75 -8.33 0.96 -7.94
C VAL A 75 -6.90 1.49 -8.01
N LEU A 76 -6.36 1.95 -6.87
CA LEU A 76 -4.95 2.34 -6.82
C LEU A 76 -4.03 1.13 -7.09
N ALA A 77 -4.33 -0.03 -6.51
CA ALA A 77 -3.55 -1.24 -6.77
C ALA A 77 -3.57 -1.60 -8.25
N GLU A 78 -4.74 -1.63 -8.85
CA GLU A 78 -4.95 -1.94 -10.27
C GLU A 78 -4.18 -0.98 -11.18
N VAL A 79 -4.34 0.33 -10.96
CA VAL A 79 -3.65 1.40 -11.71
C VAL A 79 -2.13 1.27 -11.62
N LEU A 80 -1.60 1.02 -10.42
CA LEU A 80 -0.15 0.91 -10.23
C LEU A 80 0.43 -0.37 -10.87
N TYR A 81 -0.31 -1.48 -10.84
CA TYR A 81 0.10 -2.69 -11.56
C TYR A 81 0.14 -2.45 -13.06
N GLU A 82 -0.90 -1.83 -13.63
CA GLU A 82 -0.96 -1.53 -15.07
C GLU A 82 0.14 -0.58 -15.52
N TRP A 83 0.46 0.44 -14.70
CA TRP A 83 1.44 1.45 -15.08
C TRP A 83 2.89 1.02 -14.91
N TYR A 84 3.20 0.12 -13.96
CA TYR A 84 4.59 -0.11 -13.53
C TYR A 84 5.01 -1.57 -13.44
N CYS A 85 4.11 -2.52 -13.61
CA CYS A 85 4.44 -3.94 -13.59
C CYS A 85 4.36 -4.54 -15.00
N PRO A 86 5.36 -5.27 -15.47
CA PRO A 86 5.26 -6.01 -16.73
C PRO A 86 4.07 -6.99 -16.70
N GLU A 87 3.46 -7.23 -17.87
CA GLU A 87 2.35 -8.18 -17.97
C GLU A 87 2.73 -9.55 -17.37
N ARG A 88 1.89 -10.05 -16.46
CA ARG A 88 2.13 -11.27 -15.68
C ARG A 88 3.42 -11.25 -14.85
N GLY A 89 3.94 -10.07 -14.56
CA GLY A 89 5.14 -9.89 -13.75
C GLY A 89 5.01 -10.40 -12.33
N SER A 90 6.15 -10.58 -11.68
CA SER A 90 6.23 -10.93 -10.26
C SER A 90 6.23 -9.67 -9.39
N VAL A 91 5.37 -9.66 -8.38
CA VAL A 91 5.19 -8.54 -7.46
C VAL A 91 5.59 -8.92 -6.05
N LEU A 92 6.43 -8.10 -5.43
CA LEU A 92 6.77 -8.19 -4.01
C LEU A 92 6.07 -7.07 -3.21
N ASP A 93 5.50 -7.46 -2.07
CA ASP A 93 4.89 -6.55 -1.10
C ASP A 93 5.40 -6.88 0.30
N PRO A 94 6.43 -6.18 0.81
CA PRO A 94 7.02 -6.45 2.12
C PRO A 94 6.13 -6.07 3.31
N PHE A 95 5.00 -5.39 3.08
CA PHE A 95 4.05 -4.99 4.11
C PHE A 95 2.62 -5.27 3.65
N ALA A 96 2.31 -6.55 3.40
CA ALA A 96 1.12 -6.98 2.70
C ALA A 96 -0.20 -6.51 3.33
N GLY A 97 -0.31 -6.53 4.65
CA GLY A 97 -1.55 -6.16 5.31
C GLY A 97 -2.75 -6.96 4.78
N GLY A 98 -3.87 -6.30 4.52
CA GLY A 98 -5.07 -6.95 4.00
C GLY A 98 -4.95 -7.42 2.56
N SER A 99 -5.87 -8.29 2.16
CA SER A 99 -5.88 -9.04 0.91
C SER A 99 -5.92 -8.23 -0.39
N VAL A 100 -6.30 -6.94 -0.34
CA VAL A 100 -6.64 -6.13 -1.53
C VAL A 100 -5.55 -6.18 -2.60
N ARG A 101 -4.29 -5.86 -2.23
CA ARG A 101 -3.21 -5.82 -3.22
C ARG A 101 -2.93 -7.17 -3.86
N GLY A 102 -2.97 -8.24 -3.05
CA GLY A 102 -2.80 -9.61 -3.55
C GLY A 102 -3.95 -10.07 -4.44
N LEU A 103 -5.20 -9.81 -4.04
CA LEU A 103 -6.37 -10.23 -4.83
C LEU A 103 -6.48 -9.46 -6.15
N VAL A 104 -6.22 -8.15 -6.14
CA VAL A 104 -6.16 -7.34 -7.37
C VAL A 104 -5.05 -7.82 -8.28
N ALA A 105 -3.85 -8.09 -7.75
CA ALA A 105 -2.75 -8.68 -8.49
C ALA A 105 -3.14 -10.04 -9.10
N GLY A 106 -3.70 -10.93 -8.28
CA GLY A 106 -4.10 -12.28 -8.71
C GLY A 106 -5.19 -12.28 -9.77
N ASN A 107 -6.21 -11.41 -9.64
CA ASN A 107 -7.24 -11.20 -10.66
C ASN A 107 -6.62 -10.75 -11.98
N GLY A 108 -5.63 -9.87 -11.89
CA GLY A 108 -4.87 -9.36 -13.00
C GLY A 108 -3.83 -10.29 -13.58
N GLY A 109 -3.61 -11.48 -13.03
CA GLY A 109 -2.64 -12.45 -13.53
C GLY A 109 -1.19 -12.17 -13.12
N TYR A 110 -0.96 -11.24 -12.20
CA TYR A 110 0.36 -11.00 -11.62
C TYR A 110 0.69 -12.04 -10.54
N ARG A 111 1.96 -12.42 -10.44
CA ARG A 111 2.46 -13.37 -9.42
C ARG A 111 2.82 -12.60 -8.16
N TYR A 112 1.85 -12.43 -7.28
CA TYR A 112 2.03 -11.68 -6.04
C TYR A 112 2.62 -12.52 -4.91
N THR A 113 3.61 -11.93 -4.21
CA THR A 113 4.14 -12.42 -2.94
C THR A 113 4.10 -11.28 -1.93
N GLY A 114 3.30 -11.45 -0.89
CA GLY A 114 3.20 -10.52 0.23
C GLY A 114 3.80 -11.09 1.50
N ILE A 115 4.39 -10.25 2.35
CA ILE A 115 4.89 -10.63 3.68
C ILE A 115 4.06 -9.88 4.71
N ASP A 116 3.58 -10.59 5.73
CA ASP A 116 2.87 -9.98 6.86
C ASP A 116 3.27 -10.65 8.17
N LEU A 117 3.39 -9.84 9.23
CA LEU A 117 3.79 -10.27 10.56
C LEU A 117 2.64 -10.96 11.33
N SER A 118 1.39 -10.72 10.93
CA SER A 118 0.19 -11.18 11.64
C SER A 118 -0.33 -12.50 11.09
N PRO A 119 -0.34 -13.59 11.89
CA PRO A 119 -0.91 -14.88 11.48
C PRO A 119 -2.37 -14.74 11.07
N SER A 120 -3.19 -14.04 11.86
CA SER A 120 -4.61 -13.85 11.57
C SER A 120 -4.86 -13.08 10.27
N GLN A 121 -3.94 -12.18 9.89
CA GLN A 121 -4.04 -11.46 8.62
C GLN A 121 -3.68 -12.37 7.44
N VAL A 122 -2.63 -13.17 7.58
CA VAL A 122 -2.23 -14.13 6.53
C VAL A 122 -3.35 -15.15 6.32
N ASP A 123 -3.89 -15.73 7.39
CA ASP A 123 -4.99 -16.70 7.31
C ASP A 123 -6.22 -16.07 6.62
N ALA A 124 -6.63 -14.88 7.00
CA ALA A 124 -7.75 -14.17 6.40
C ALA A 124 -7.53 -13.85 4.90
N ASN A 125 -6.30 -13.56 4.50
CA ASN A 125 -5.94 -13.31 3.11
C ASN A 125 -6.00 -14.59 2.27
N GLU A 126 -5.49 -15.72 2.81
CA GLU A 126 -5.54 -17.03 2.15
C GLU A 126 -6.97 -17.53 2.01
N ASP A 127 -7.82 -17.37 3.04
CA ASP A 127 -9.24 -17.72 2.99
C ASP A 127 -9.98 -16.94 1.89
N GLN A 128 -9.73 -15.63 1.77
CA GLN A 128 -10.32 -14.85 0.69
C GLN A 128 -9.80 -15.25 -0.68
N ALA A 129 -8.51 -15.58 -0.80
CA ALA A 129 -7.95 -16.06 -2.06
C ALA A 129 -8.54 -17.42 -2.45
N ALA A 130 -8.83 -18.29 -1.48
CA ALA A 130 -9.51 -19.56 -1.72
C ALA A 130 -10.95 -19.37 -2.22
N ASP A 131 -11.72 -18.45 -1.61
CA ASP A 131 -13.06 -18.08 -2.09
C ASP A 131 -13.01 -17.52 -3.52
N TRP A 132 -12.10 -16.62 -3.80
CA TRP A 132 -11.95 -16.03 -5.13
C TRP A 132 -11.53 -17.04 -6.19
N ALA A 133 -10.64 -17.97 -5.83
CA ALA A 133 -10.24 -19.08 -6.71
C ALA A 133 -11.42 -20.01 -7.02
N ALA A 134 -12.25 -20.33 -6.01
CA ALA A 134 -13.44 -21.16 -6.21
C ALA A 134 -14.51 -20.49 -7.12
N ARG A 135 -14.45 -19.18 -7.25
CA ARG A 135 -15.32 -18.35 -8.11
C ARG A 135 -14.68 -17.97 -9.44
N ASP A 136 -13.53 -18.57 -9.80
CA ASP A 136 -12.77 -18.26 -11.02
C ASP A 136 -12.40 -16.78 -11.18
N LEU A 137 -12.18 -16.06 -10.06
CA LEU A 137 -11.82 -14.64 -10.06
C LEU A 137 -10.29 -14.39 -10.07
N LEU A 138 -9.47 -15.45 -9.99
CA LEU A 138 -8.02 -15.34 -9.96
C LEU A 138 -7.37 -15.97 -11.19
N ALA A 139 -6.71 -15.17 -12.00
CA ALA A 139 -5.85 -15.65 -13.09
C ALA A 139 -4.48 -16.16 -12.56
N ALA A 140 -4.04 -15.68 -11.40
CA ALA A 140 -2.88 -16.20 -10.67
C ALA A 140 -3.19 -16.19 -9.16
N LYS A 141 -2.86 -17.29 -8.46
CA LYS A 141 -3.08 -17.34 -7.01
C LYS A 141 -2.04 -16.47 -6.30
N PRO A 142 -2.43 -15.46 -5.51
CA PRO A 142 -1.50 -14.70 -4.67
C PRO A 142 -0.98 -15.59 -3.55
N ARG A 143 0.20 -15.27 -3.03
CA ARG A 143 0.86 -15.95 -1.93
C ARG A 143 1.16 -14.96 -0.81
N TRP A 144 0.89 -15.37 0.44
CA TRP A 144 1.33 -14.64 1.63
C TRP A 144 2.30 -15.46 2.45
N ILE A 145 3.31 -14.81 2.99
CA ILE A 145 4.33 -15.40 3.86
C ILE A 145 4.17 -14.76 5.23
N LEU A 146 3.98 -15.60 6.25
CA LEU A 146 3.98 -15.18 7.64
C LEU A 146 5.43 -14.94 8.09
N GLY A 147 5.74 -13.73 8.53
CA GLY A 147 7.06 -13.40 9.07
C GLY A 147 7.34 -11.90 9.11
N ASP A 148 8.47 -11.57 9.75
CA ASP A 148 9.05 -10.23 9.67
C ASP A 148 9.71 -10.04 8.30
N ALA A 149 9.39 -8.95 7.62
CA ALA A 149 10.01 -8.65 6.34
C ALA A 149 11.54 -8.52 6.43
N ALA A 150 12.07 -8.03 7.55
CA ALA A 150 13.51 -7.95 7.77
C ALA A 150 14.19 -9.32 7.83
N ASP A 151 13.48 -10.35 8.30
CA ASP A 151 13.99 -11.72 8.39
C ASP A 151 13.74 -12.52 7.09
N VAL A 152 12.62 -12.26 6.40
CA VAL A 152 12.20 -13.04 5.23
C VAL A 152 12.90 -12.57 3.94
N LEU A 153 13.05 -11.26 3.75
CA LEU A 153 13.61 -10.71 2.51
C LEU A 153 15.05 -11.16 2.22
N PRO A 154 15.96 -11.31 3.21
CA PRO A 154 17.32 -11.80 2.96
C PRO A 154 17.39 -13.14 2.23
N ASP A 155 16.39 -14.02 2.40
CA ASP A 155 16.33 -15.33 1.77
C ASP A 155 15.89 -15.27 0.30
N PHE A 156 15.38 -14.14 -0.18
CA PHE A 156 14.98 -13.99 -1.57
C PHE A 156 16.18 -13.68 -2.47
N ALA A 157 16.15 -14.24 -3.66
CA ALA A 157 17.20 -14.01 -4.65
C ALA A 157 17.19 -12.53 -5.11
N THR A 158 18.38 -12.00 -5.37
CA THR A 158 18.55 -10.69 -5.98
C THR A 158 17.88 -10.64 -7.35
N GLY A 159 17.10 -9.60 -7.62
CA GLY A 159 16.43 -9.40 -8.90
C GLY A 159 15.28 -10.38 -9.18
N ALA A 160 14.71 -11.02 -8.16
CA ALA A 160 13.68 -12.05 -8.32
C ALA A 160 12.29 -11.47 -8.69
N TYR A 161 12.07 -10.18 -8.50
CA TYR A 161 10.77 -9.56 -8.70
C TYR A 161 10.82 -8.45 -9.74
N ASP A 162 9.78 -8.40 -10.58
CA ASP A 162 9.62 -7.40 -11.64
C ASP A 162 9.10 -6.06 -11.13
N TYR A 163 8.41 -6.07 -9.99
CA TYR A 163 7.83 -4.90 -9.39
C TYR A 163 7.74 -5.03 -7.86
N VAL A 164 7.97 -3.95 -7.16
CA VAL A 164 7.68 -3.86 -5.72
C VAL A 164 6.58 -2.84 -5.52
N MET A 165 5.48 -3.23 -4.83
CA MET A 165 4.42 -2.29 -4.49
C MET A 165 3.96 -2.51 -3.06
N THR A 166 4.04 -1.46 -2.23
CA THR A 166 3.68 -1.58 -0.83
C THR A 166 3.13 -0.31 -0.21
N CYS A 167 2.48 -0.48 0.94
CA CYS A 167 2.04 0.59 1.83
C CYS A 167 2.48 0.23 3.25
N PRO A 168 3.65 0.73 3.69
CA PRO A 168 4.22 0.38 4.99
C PRO A 168 3.41 0.97 6.14
N PRO A 169 3.58 0.47 7.38
CA PRO A 169 3.09 1.14 8.58
C PRO A 169 3.66 2.55 8.69
N TYR A 170 2.81 3.54 9.01
CA TYR A 170 3.25 4.94 9.22
C TYR A 170 3.65 5.15 10.67
N HIS A 171 4.69 4.43 11.14
CA HIS A 171 5.12 4.45 12.52
C HIS A 171 3.91 4.27 13.45
N ASN A 172 3.71 5.09 14.48
CA ASN A 172 2.68 4.97 15.50
C ASN A 172 1.29 5.53 15.13
N LEU A 173 1.00 5.75 13.84
CA LEU A 173 -0.32 6.25 13.42
C LEU A 173 -1.42 5.21 13.67
N GLU A 174 -1.14 3.95 13.35
CA GLU A 174 -1.95 2.78 13.63
C GLU A 174 -1.09 1.79 14.42
N LYS A 175 -1.65 1.11 15.40
CA LYS A 175 -0.98 0.02 16.10
C LYS A 175 -1.61 -1.28 15.66
N TYR A 176 -0.81 -2.16 15.07
CA TYR A 176 -1.31 -3.42 14.51
C TYR A 176 -1.19 -4.58 15.50
N SER A 177 -0.10 -4.62 16.28
CA SER A 177 0.12 -5.67 17.27
C SER A 177 1.01 -5.20 18.43
N ASP A 178 1.25 -6.09 19.40
CA ASP A 178 2.27 -5.94 20.45
C ASP A 178 3.57 -6.69 20.12
N HIS A 179 3.68 -7.23 18.90
CA HIS A 179 4.88 -7.96 18.51
C HIS A 179 6.10 -7.03 18.45
N PRO A 180 7.28 -7.44 18.96
CA PRO A 180 8.47 -6.58 18.98
C PRO A 180 8.94 -6.10 17.59
N ALA A 181 8.71 -6.90 16.57
CA ALA A 181 9.03 -6.58 15.17
C ALA A 181 7.98 -5.69 14.48
N ASP A 182 6.85 -5.39 15.14
CA ASP A 182 5.85 -4.49 14.58
C ASP A 182 6.41 -3.06 14.52
N LEU A 183 6.70 -2.58 13.31
CA LEU A 183 7.21 -1.23 13.08
C LEU A 183 6.34 -0.15 13.74
N SER A 184 5.04 -0.39 13.89
CA SER A 184 4.10 0.56 14.49
C SER A 184 4.28 0.69 16.01
N ALA A 185 4.92 -0.27 16.66
CA ALA A 185 5.21 -0.29 18.09
C ALA A 185 6.61 0.22 18.45
N MET A 186 7.52 0.33 17.48
CA MET A 186 8.91 0.71 17.67
C MET A 186 9.08 2.17 18.07
N ARG A 187 10.18 2.50 18.76
CA ARG A 187 10.63 3.89 18.88
C ARG A 187 11.15 4.39 17.53
N TRP A 188 11.07 5.70 17.30
CA TRP A 188 11.39 6.30 16.00
C TRP A 188 12.77 5.89 15.45
N LYS A 189 13.78 5.80 16.28
CA LYS A 189 15.13 5.40 15.87
C LYS A 189 15.12 3.94 15.37
N GLU A 190 14.56 3.02 16.13
CA GLU A 190 14.44 1.60 15.77
C GLU A 190 13.61 1.43 14.50
N PHE A 191 12.47 2.13 14.41
CA PHE A 191 11.65 2.18 13.20
C PHE A 191 12.46 2.60 11.98
N THR A 192 13.26 3.67 12.07
CA THR A 192 13.99 4.19 10.90
C THR A 192 15.11 3.26 10.46
N GLU A 193 15.74 2.51 11.37
CA GLU A 193 16.74 1.51 11.09
C GLU A 193 16.12 0.31 10.36
N ALA A 194 15.11 -0.34 10.95
CA ALA A 194 14.41 -1.47 10.35
C ALA A 194 13.74 -1.10 9.01
N TYR A 195 13.15 0.07 8.92
CA TYR A 195 12.50 0.55 7.69
C TYR A 195 13.47 0.71 6.52
N ARG A 196 14.69 1.22 6.79
CA ARG A 196 15.75 1.34 5.77
C ARG A 196 16.26 -0.02 5.33
N GLU A 197 16.41 -0.97 6.24
CA GLU A 197 16.85 -2.34 5.97
C GLU A 197 15.83 -3.05 5.05
N ILE A 198 14.55 -3.00 5.39
CA ILE A 198 13.49 -3.60 4.56
C ILE A 198 13.44 -2.94 3.17
N ILE A 199 13.63 -1.62 3.06
CA ILE A 199 13.71 -0.94 1.76
C ILE A 199 14.92 -1.44 0.97
N ALA A 200 16.09 -1.52 1.59
CA ALA A 200 17.32 -1.96 0.93
C ALA A 200 17.16 -3.39 0.38
N ASP A 201 16.63 -4.31 1.16
CA ASP A 201 16.37 -5.68 0.74
C ASP A 201 15.28 -5.77 -0.33
N SER A 202 14.25 -4.95 -0.24
CA SER A 202 13.20 -4.87 -1.29
C SER A 202 13.79 -4.39 -2.63
N VAL A 203 14.66 -3.40 -2.61
CA VAL A 203 15.37 -2.90 -3.81
C VAL A 203 16.38 -3.94 -4.31
N ARG A 204 17.04 -4.70 -3.44
CA ARG A 204 17.90 -5.82 -3.83
C ARG A 204 17.09 -6.89 -4.57
N CYS A 205 15.90 -7.24 -4.04
CA CYS A 205 14.99 -8.22 -4.65
C CYS A 205 14.35 -7.75 -5.95
N LEU A 206 14.30 -6.43 -6.21
CA LEU A 206 13.80 -5.87 -7.46
C LEU A 206 14.79 -6.13 -8.60
N ALA A 207 14.28 -6.55 -9.76
CA ALA A 207 15.06 -6.75 -10.96
C ALA A 207 15.67 -5.41 -11.45
N GLU A 208 16.74 -5.49 -12.22
CA GLU A 208 17.29 -4.33 -12.92
C GLU A 208 16.26 -3.83 -13.96
N ASP A 209 16.30 -2.55 -14.28
CA ASP A 209 15.36 -1.89 -15.17
C ASP A 209 13.90 -2.15 -14.79
N SER A 210 13.56 -1.85 -13.54
CA SER A 210 12.25 -2.09 -12.96
C SER A 210 11.82 -0.99 -11.99
N PHE A 211 10.53 -0.94 -11.70
CA PHE A 211 9.95 0.07 -10.82
C PHE A 211 9.60 -0.48 -9.43
N ALA A 212 9.60 0.41 -8.44
CA ALA A 212 9.08 0.16 -7.11
C ALA A 212 8.18 1.31 -6.67
N THR A 213 7.02 1.03 -6.07
CA THR A 213 6.09 2.06 -5.61
C THR A 213 5.79 1.91 -4.12
N TRP A 214 6.00 2.99 -3.37
CA TRP A 214 5.67 3.13 -1.95
C TRP A 214 4.52 4.12 -1.77
N VAL A 215 3.41 3.67 -1.19
CA VAL A 215 2.31 4.55 -0.80
C VAL A 215 2.52 4.94 0.66
N VAL A 216 2.85 6.21 0.90
CA VAL A 216 3.23 6.67 2.24
C VAL A 216 2.52 7.97 2.65
N GLY A 217 2.18 8.06 3.93
CA GLY A 217 1.69 9.27 4.56
C GLY A 217 2.76 9.88 5.49
N GLU A 218 2.64 11.17 5.77
CA GLU A 218 3.52 11.84 6.72
C GLU A 218 2.96 11.76 8.15
N VAL A 219 3.81 11.60 9.13
CA VAL A 219 3.46 11.48 10.54
C VAL A 219 4.06 12.59 11.39
N ARG A 220 3.43 12.84 12.54
CA ARG A 220 3.91 13.83 13.52
C ARG A 220 4.33 13.15 14.81
N ASN A 221 5.31 13.73 15.49
CA ASN A 221 5.67 13.33 16.85
C ASN A 221 4.68 13.88 17.90
N SER A 222 4.89 13.55 19.18
CA SER A 222 4.05 14.01 20.29
C SER A 222 3.99 15.54 20.43
N ALA A 223 5.05 16.26 20.05
CA ALA A 223 5.09 17.72 20.01
C ALA A 223 4.34 18.30 18.78
N GLY A 224 3.86 17.46 17.87
CA GLY A 224 3.15 17.89 16.68
C GLY A 224 4.06 18.26 15.49
N ILE A 225 5.35 18.03 15.59
CA ILE A 225 6.33 18.29 14.54
C ILE A 225 6.32 17.12 13.55
N ILE A 226 6.38 17.43 12.25
CA ILE A 226 6.49 16.43 11.18
C ILE A 226 7.78 15.64 11.35
N ARG A 227 7.71 14.30 11.26
CA ARG A 227 8.87 13.40 11.42
C ARG A 227 9.72 13.25 10.16
N GLY A 228 9.14 13.53 8.99
CA GLY A 228 9.86 13.39 7.72
C GLY A 228 9.89 11.95 7.20
N LEU A 229 8.78 11.21 7.27
CA LEU A 229 8.73 9.85 6.72
C LEU A 229 8.90 9.85 5.19
N ILE A 230 8.38 10.88 4.49
CA ILE A 230 8.55 11.01 3.04
C ILE A 230 10.04 11.16 2.64
N PRO A 231 10.79 12.16 3.14
CA PRO A 231 12.21 12.27 2.82
C PRO A 231 13.03 11.07 3.30
N LEU A 232 12.65 10.42 4.40
CA LEU A 232 13.28 9.18 4.85
C LEU A 232 13.12 8.06 3.79
N THR A 233 11.89 7.88 3.27
CA THR A 233 11.59 6.87 2.25
C THR A 233 12.41 7.12 0.98
N ILE A 234 12.47 8.38 0.52
CA ILE A 234 13.25 8.75 -0.68
C ILE A 234 14.74 8.45 -0.45
N ALA A 235 15.32 8.95 0.63
CA ALA A 235 16.74 8.75 0.93
C ALA A 235 17.12 7.28 1.12
N ALA A 236 16.22 6.44 1.66
CA ALA A 236 16.45 5.01 1.83
C ALA A 236 16.50 4.28 0.48
N HIS A 237 15.59 4.59 -0.46
CA HIS A 237 15.61 4.03 -1.81
C HIS A 237 16.84 4.46 -2.60
N GLU A 238 17.21 5.75 -2.54
CA GLU A 238 18.38 6.26 -3.22
C GLU A 238 19.66 5.61 -2.70
N ALA A 239 19.78 5.44 -1.38
CA ALA A 239 20.90 4.72 -0.76
C ALA A 239 20.95 3.24 -1.20
N ALA A 240 19.82 2.62 -1.52
CA ALA A 240 19.72 1.25 -2.01
C ALA A 240 19.89 1.13 -3.55
N GLY A 241 20.05 2.25 -4.27
CA GLY A 241 20.27 2.27 -5.73
C GLY A 241 19.00 2.43 -6.58
N ALA A 242 17.87 2.76 -5.98
CA ALA A 242 16.63 3.09 -6.71
C ALA A 242 16.35 4.60 -6.61
N ARG A 243 16.23 5.28 -7.74
CA ARG A 243 16.05 6.75 -7.81
C ARG A 243 14.57 7.11 -7.87
N LEU A 244 14.17 8.19 -7.18
CA LEU A 244 12.81 8.72 -7.30
C LEU A 244 12.54 9.11 -8.76
N TYR A 245 11.47 8.56 -9.33
CA TYR A 245 11.10 8.75 -10.74
C TYR A 245 9.77 9.50 -10.89
N ASN A 246 8.75 9.12 -10.12
CA ASN A 246 7.49 9.84 -10.04
C ASN A 246 7.07 10.05 -8.59
N ASP A 247 6.42 11.19 -8.33
CA ASP A 247 5.70 11.47 -7.09
C ASP A 247 4.25 11.88 -7.43
N ALA A 248 3.30 11.18 -6.87
CA ALA A 248 1.90 11.56 -7.01
C ALA A 248 1.24 11.76 -5.65
N ILE A 249 0.26 12.65 -5.62
CA ILE A 249 -0.60 12.88 -4.47
C ILE A 249 -1.88 12.07 -4.64
N LEU A 250 -2.11 11.11 -3.75
CA LEU A 250 -3.37 10.39 -3.65
C LEU A 250 -4.31 11.18 -2.74
N MET A 251 -5.35 11.74 -3.30
CA MET A 251 -6.37 12.45 -2.52
C MET A 251 -7.33 11.48 -1.88
N ASN A 252 -7.35 11.44 -0.55
CA ASN A 252 -8.32 10.66 0.21
C ASN A 252 -9.65 11.44 0.34
N THR A 253 -10.75 10.71 0.53
CA THR A 253 -12.03 11.35 0.87
C THR A 253 -11.94 12.05 2.22
N LEU A 254 -12.54 13.23 2.34
CA LEU A 254 -12.46 14.04 3.57
C LEU A 254 -13.08 13.37 4.80
N GLY A 255 -14.10 12.53 4.60
CA GLY A 255 -14.80 11.85 5.70
C GLY A 255 -15.21 12.82 6.82
N THR A 256 -14.89 12.47 8.07
CA THR A 256 -15.18 13.30 9.27
C THR A 256 -14.10 14.34 9.57
N THR A 257 -13.06 14.46 8.76
CA THR A 257 -11.94 15.40 8.98
C THR A 257 -12.39 16.85 9.14
N PRO A 258 -13.33 17.40 8.36
CA PRO A 258 -13.78 18.78 8.50
C PRO A 258 -14.35 19.09 9.88
N MET A 259 -15.05 18.16 10.51
CA MET A 259 -15.66 18.35 11.83
C MET A 259 -14.61 18.55 12.95
N ARG A 260 -13.45 17.92 12.82
CA ARG A 260 -12.36 17.97 13.81
C ARG A 260 -11.35 19.09 13.53
N LEU A 261 -11.25 19.50 12.29
CA LEU A 261 -10.22 20.42 11.82
C LEU A 261 -10.29 21.80 12.49
N GLY A 262 -11.50 22.34 12.71
CA GLY A 262 -11.69 23.67 13.29
C GLY A 262 -11.06 23.82 14.66
N ASN A 263 -11.27 22.84 15.56
CA ASN A 263 -10.70 22.86 16.90
C ASN A 263 -9.19 22.64 16.89
N GLN A 264 -8.70 21.71 16.06
CA GLN A 264 -7.27 21.45 15.89
C GLN A 264 -6.53 22.68 15.35
N TRP A 265 -7.10 23.38 14.37
CA TRP A 265 -6.52 24.58 13.80
C TRP A 265 -6.45 25.73 14.81
N ARG A 266 -7.52 25.95 15.58
CA ARG A 266 -7.54 26.97 16.63
C ARG A 266 -6.49 26.70 17.71
N ALA A 267 -6.38 25.45 18.14
CA ALA A 267 -5.48 25.06 19.23
C ALA A 267 -3.99 25.04 18.84
N SER A 268 -3.67 24.70 17.60
CA SER A 268 -2.28 24.39 17.24
C SER A 268 -1.84 24.76 15.82
N ARG A 269 -2.72 25.36 15.02
CA ARG A 269 -2.47 25.67 13.58
C ARG A 269 -2.03 24.46 12.76
N LYS A 270 -2.38 23.24 13.18
CA LYS A 270 -2.09 22.02 12.43
C LYS A 270 -3.12 21.81 11.34
N MET A 271 -2.65 21.69 10.11
CA MET A 271 -3.51 21.34 8.97
C MET A 271 -3.98 19.88 9.10
N GLY A 272 -5.22 19.61 8.71
CA GLY A 272 -5.71 18.25 8.49
C GLY A 272 -5.10 17.69 7.20
N ARG A 273 -4.50 16.49 7.30
CA ARG A 273 -3.97 15.79 6.13
C ARG A 273 -5.07 14.89 5.55
N HIS A 274 -5.31 15.01 4.26
CA HIS A 274 -6.26 14.16 3.53
C HIS A 274 -5.67 13.63 2.22
N HIS A 275 -4.34 13.49 2.19
CA HIS A 275 -3.61 12.92 1.06
C HIS A 275 -2.50 12.01 1.56
N GLN A 276 -2.09 11.10 0.70
CA GLN A 276 -0.89 10.29 0.78
C GLN A 276 0.00 10.59 -0.43
N TYR A 277 1.26 10.18 -0.37
CA TYR A 277 2.16 10.21 -1.50
C TYR A 277 2.28 8.82 -2.11
N VAL A 278 2.27 8.76 -3.42
CA VAL A 278 2.58 7.57 -4.21
C VAL A 278 3.94 7.83 -4.84
N LEU A 279 4.99 7.32 -4.18
CA LEU A 279 6.37 7.51 -4.59
C LEU A 279 6.78 6.33 -5.45
N THR A 280 7.10 6.57 -6.72
CA THR A 280 7.59 5.54 -7.63
C THR A 280 9.08 5.76 -7.91
N PHE A 281 9.85 4.73 -7.67
CA PHE A 281 11.29 4.67 -7.86
C PHE A 281 11.62 3.80 -9.06
N VAL A 282 12.75 4.05 -9.71
CA VAL A 282 13.32 3.21 -10.76
C VAL A 282 14.69 2.71 -10.35
N LYS A 283 14.91 1.41 -10.47
CA LYS A 283 16.23 0.77 -10.42
C LYS A 283 16.69 0.59 -11.85
N GLY A 284 17.93 0.95 -12.17
CA GLY A 284 18.47 0.89 -13.53
C GLY A 284 18.05 2.03 -14.44
N ASP A 285 17.86 1.74 -15.72
CA ASP A 285 17.51 2.71 -16.76
C ASP A 285 15.99 2.83 -16.94
N PRO A 286 15.41 4.04 -16.80
CA PRO A 286 13.95 4.23 -16.91
C PRO A 286 13.40 3.93 -18.31
N LYS A 287 14.19 4.06 -19.38
CA LYS A 287 13.75 3.72 -20.74
C LYS A 287 13.67 2.19 -20.92
N CYS A 288 14.68 1.48 -20.41
CA CYS A 288 14.66 0.03 -20.38
C CYS A 288 13.51 -0.51 -19.53
N ALA A 289 13.29 0.08 -18.34
CA ALA A 289 12.17 -0.26 -17.47
C ALA A 289 10.82 -0.05 -18.18
N THR A 290 10.63 1.09 -18.84
CA THR A 290 9.41 1.38 -19.60
C THR A 290 9.21 0.42 -20.79
N ALA A 291 10.26 0.03 -21.48
CA ALA A 291 10.19 -0.89 -22.61
C ALA A 291 9.72 -2.31 -22.23
N ARG A 292 9.75 -2.66 -20.93
CA ARG A 292 9.23 -3.93 -20.41
C ARG A 292 7.72 -3.90 -20.16
N LEU A 293 7.11 -2.72 -20.16
CA LEU A 293 5.69 -2.54 -19.84
C LEU A 293 4.82 -2.67 -21.10
N ALA A 294 3.56 -3.06 -20.91
CA ALA A 294 2.57 -3.00 -21.97
C ALA A 294 2.28 -1.53 -22.37
N GLU A 295 1.88 -1.30 -23.60
CA GLU A 295 1.38 0.01 -24.01
C GLU A 295 0.08 0.32 -23.25
N VAL A 296 0.08 1.42 -22.51
CA VAL A 296 -1.10 1.94 -21.80
C VAL A 296 -1.62 3.13 -22.59
N ALA A 297 -2.91 3.13 -22.90
CA ALA A 297 -3.53 4.27 -23.54
C ALA A 297 -3.50 5.50 -22.58
N PRO A 298 -3.03 6.66 -23.03
CA PRO A 298 -2.90 7.85 -22.19
C PRO A 298 -4.23 8.48 -21.76
#